data_b09317a553e742ba0e87be4b8c03bd91
#
_entry.id   b09317a553e742ba0e87be4b8c03bd91
#
_cell.length_a   1.000
_cell.length_b   1.000
_cell.length_c   1.000
_cell.angle_alpha   90.00
_cell.angle_beta   90.00
_cell.angle_gamma   90.00
#
_symmetry.space_group_name_H-M   'P 1'
#
loop_
_entity.id
_entity.type
_entity.pdbx_description
1 polymer ?
#
loop_
_entity_poly.entity_id
_entity_poly.type
_entity_poly.pdbx_seq_one_letter_code
_entity_poly.pdbx_strand_id
1 'polypeptide(L)'
;SPDDVATLTRVERYLNDIKTLRARFVQVSSNGGYAEGEVILERPGHMRFDYDPPTPVLIIANGLSLLYYDRELKEATFLPLWETPLWFLIREEVRLDENVNILGIEEALGTLRISLNDPDAPDSGTVTLIFSDNPLNLRKWEVTDAQGIQTQVSLVNPVFGEAVDPQVFDYSDLEVFNK
;
A
#
# COMPACT_ATOMS: atom_id res chain seq x y z
N SER A 1 18.25 -8.12 -16.88
CA SER A 1 19.39 -9.03 -16.70
C SER A 1 18.94 -10.27 -15.92
N PRO A 2 19.73 -11.36 -15.98
CA PRO A 2 19.41 -12.56 -15.18
C PRO A 2 19.38 -12.26 -13.67
N ASP A 3 20.21 -11.36 -13.20
CA ASP A 3 20.21 -10.95 -11.79
C ASP A 3 18.95 -10.19 -11.43
N ASP A 4 18.43 -9.39 -12.34
CA ASP A 4 17.16 -8.67 -12.13
C ASP A 4 16.00 -9.65 -12.04
N VAL A 5 15.96 -10.68 -12.89
CA VAL A 5 14.92 -11.72 -12.86
C VAL A 5 14.97 -12.45 -11.51
N ALA A 6 16.16 -12.81 -11.04
CA ALA A 6 16.32 -13.48 -9.75
C ALA A 6 15.85 -12.59 -8.59
N THR A 7 16.19 -11.32 -8.64
CA THR A 7 15.75 -10.34 -7.63
C THR A 7 14.23 -10.20 -7.62
N LEU A 8 13.61 -10.05 -8.79
CA LEU A 8 12.16 -9.92 -8.89
C LEU A 8 11.44 -11.18 -8.41
N THR A 9 11.97 -12.36 -8.73
CA THR A 9 11.40 -13.63 -8.25
C THR A 9 11.44 -13.70 -6.72
N ARG A 10 12.54 -13.28 -6.12
CA ARG A 10 12.72 -13.26 -4.67
C ARG A 10 11.75 -12.29 -4.00
N VAL A 11 11.61 -11.10 -4.57
CA VAL A 11 10.68 -10.07 -4.06
C VAL A 11 9.23 -10.53 -4.20
N GLU A 12 8.87 -11.09 -5.35
CA GLU A 12 7.51 -11.61 -5.59
C GLU A 12 7.15 -12.68 -4.58
N ARG A 13 8.07 -13.60 -4.29
CA ARG A 13 7.87 -14.64 -3.28
C ARG A 13 7.67 -14.03 -1.89
N TYR A 14 8.50 -13.06 -1.54
CA TYR A 14 8.40 -12.34 -0.26
C TYR A 14 7.02 -11.68 -0.11
N LEU A 15 6.58 -10.96 -1.14
CA LEU A 15 5.30 -10.25 -1.11
C LEU A 15 4.11 -11.22 -1.03
N ASN A 16 4.18 -12.34 -1.75
CA ASN A 16 3.13 -13.36 -1.73
C ASN A 16 3.05 -14.10 -0.39
N ASP A 17 4.14 -14.16 0.36
CA ASP A 17 4.15 -14.75 1.69
C ASP A 17 3.46 -13.84 2.74
N ILE A 18 3.28 -12.56 2.44
CA ILE A 18 2.54 -11.66 3.30
C ILE A 18 1.05 -11.90 3.10
N LYS A 19 0.40 -12.58 4.03
CA LYS A 19 -1.05 -12.77 4.03
C LYS A 19 -1.74 -11.71 4.85
N THR A 20 -1.14 -11.32 5.97
CA THR A 20 -1.62 -10.25 6.84
C THR A 20 -0.46 -9.37 7.26
N LEU A 21 -0.78 -8.11 7.50
CA LEU A 21 0.17 -7.10 8.00
C LEU A 21 -0.57 -6.17 8.94
N ARG A 22 0.04 -5.86 10.06
CA ARG A 22 -0.40 -4.78 10.95
C ARG A 22 0.83 -3.96 11.32
N ALA A 23 0.73 -2.64 11.19
CA ALA A 23 1.82 -1.73 11.54
C ALA A 23 1.28 -0.35 11.88
N ARG A 24 2.05 0.40 12.65
CA ARG A 24 1.94 1.86 12.63
C ARG A 24 2.61 2.36 11.36
N PHE A 25 2.20 3.51 10.87
CA PHE A 25 2.86 4.12 9.73
C PHE A 25 3.08 5.61 9.93
N VAL A 26 4.09 6.14 9.25
CA VAL A 26 4.38 7.56 9.14
C VAL A 26 4.34 7.91 7.66
N GLN A 27 3.58 8.94 7.31
CA GLN A 27 3.39 9.39 5.93
C GLN A 27 3.92 10.80 5.77
N VAL A 28 4.75 11.01 4.75
CA VAL A 28 5.33 12.33 4.42
C VAL A 28 5.10 12.59 2.95
N SER A 29 4.66 13.79 2.61
CA SER A 29 4.44 14.20 1.22
C SER A 29 5.39 15.32 0.82
N SER A 30 5.78 15.35 -0.44
CA SER A 30 6.68 16.37 -1.00
C SER A 30 6.11 17.78 -0.92
N ASN A 31 4.79 17.89 -0.76
CA ASN A 31 4.11 19.19 -0.56
C ASN A 31 4.10 19.65 0.91
N GLY A 32 4.82 18.96 1.80
CA GLY A 32 4.89 19.28 3.21
C GLY A 32 3.88 18.56 4.10
N GLY A 33 3.01 17.72 3.53
CA GLY A 33 2.03 16.96 4.29
C GLY A 33 2.70 15.94 5.22
N TYR A 34 2.13 15.74 6.40
CA TYR A 34 2.58 14.77 7.39
C TYR A 34 1.38 14.13 8.06
N ALA A 35 1.39 12.82 8.20
CA ALA A 35 0.34 12.09 8.88
C ALA A 35 0.90 10.80 9.48
N GLU A 36 0.20 10.27 10.48
CA GLU A 36 0.51 8.99 11.10
C GLU A 36 -0.78 8.20 11.24
N GLY A 37 -0.65 6.90 11.46
CA GLY A 37 -1.81 6.06 11.70
C GLY A 37 -1.47 4.59 11.84
N GLU A 38 -2.50 3.77 11.70
CA GLU A 38 -2.38 2.32 11.69
C GLU A 38 -2.79 1.77 10.33
N VAL A 39 -2.02 0.83 9.81
CA VAL A 39 -2.36 0.09 8.61
C VAL A 39 -2.59 -1.37 8.98
N ILE A 40 -3.67 -1.94 8.44
CA ILE A 40 -3.99 -3.37 8.53
C ILE A 40 -4.26 -3.85 7.11
N LEU A 41 -3.67 -4.98 6.76
CA LEU A 41 -3.81 -5.55 5.44
C LEU A 41 -4.09 -7.05 5.58
N GLU A 42 -5.05 -7.54 4.80
CA GLU A 42 -5.32 -8.97 4.67
C GLU A 42 -5.58 -9.31 3.22
N ARG A 43 -4.72 -10.13 2.66
CA ARG A 43 -4.87 -10.59 1.28
C ARG A 43 -5.92 -11.70 1.22
N PRO A 44 -6.81 -11.73 0.19
CA PRO A 44 -6.87 -10.76 -0.90
C PRO A 44 -7.79 -9.57 -0.63
N GLY A 45 -7.38 -8.39 -1.14
CA GLY A 45 -8.30 -7.28 -1.32
C GLY A 45 -8.71 -6.47 -0.10
N HIS A 46 -8.23 -6.79 1.09
CA HIS A 46 -8.62 -6.11 2.32
C HIS A 46 -7.50 -5.24 2.86
N MET A 47 -7.84 -3.99 3.17
CA MET A 47 -6.88 -3.01 3.63
C MET A 47 -7.60 -1.96 4.47
N ARG A 48 -6.96 -1.48 5.54
CA ARG A 48 -7.46 -0.39 6.35
C ARG A 48 -6.31 0.55 6.69
N PHE A 49 -6.47 1.82 6.31
CA PHE A 49 -5.59 2.90 6.77
C PHE A 49 -6.41 3.81 7.68
N ASP A 50 -6.10 3.80 8.95
CA ASP A 50 -6.76 4.61 9.95
C ASP A 50 -5.79 5.71 10.40
N TYR A 51 -6.03 6.92 9.94
CA TYR A 51 -5.17 8.04 10.23
C TYR A 51 -5.47 8.61 11.62
N ASP A 52 -4.42 8.95 12.36
CA ASP A 52 -4.56 9.60 13.66
C ASP A 52 -5.00 11.06 13.49
N PRO A 53 -5.76 11.60 14.47
CA PRO A 53 -6.02 13.04 14.49
C PRO A 53 -4.71 13.85 14.46
N PRO A 54 -4.67 15.01 13.83
CA PRO A 54 -5.81 15.74 13.25
C PRO A 54 -6.22 15.34 11.84
N THR A 55 -5.57 14.34 11.24
CA THR A 55 -5.93 13.87 9.90
C THR A 55 -7.25 13.11 9.97
N PRO A 56 -8.33 13.59 9.29
CA PRO A 56 -9.67 13.01 9.47
C PRO A 56 -9.97 11.82 8.56
N VAL A 57 -8.97 11.16 8.02
CA VAL A 57 -9.11 10.19 6.94
C VAL A 57 -9.17 8.76 7.47
N LEU A 58 -10.06 7.96 6.88
CA LEU A 58 -10.13 6.51 7.02
C LEU A 58 -10.29 5.91 5.63
N ILE A 59 -9.41 4.98 5.28
CA ILE A 59 -9.48 4.27 3.99
C ILE A 59 -9.68 2.79 4.25
N ILE A 60 -10.69 2.20 3.64
CA ILE A 60 -10.98 0.77 3.77
C ILE A 60 -11.21 0.15 2.39
N ALA A 61 -10.45 -0.92 2.09
CA ALA A 61 -10.73 -1.80 0.96
C ALA A 61 -11.33 -3.10 1.52
N ASN A 62 -12.47 -3.53 0.95
CA ASN A 62 -13.21 -4.68 1.46
C ASN A 62 -13.27 -5.86 0.48
N GLY A 63 -12.36 -5.90 -0.49
CA GLY A 63 -12.33 -6.93 -1.53
C GLY A 63 -13.07 -6.55 -2.82
N LEU A 64 -13.98 -5.59 -2.77
CA LEU A 64 -14.80 -5.15 -3.91
C LEU A 64 -14.53 -3.71 -4.29
N SER A 65 -14.45 -2.83 -3.32
CA SER A 65 -14.29 -1.40 -3.53
C SER A 65 -13.43 -0.78 -2.46
N LEU A 66 -12.99 0.44 -2.74
CA LEU A 66 -12.21 1.26 -1.82
C LEU A 66 -13.12 2.37 -1.31
N LEU A 67 -13.23 2.48 0.01
CA LEU A 67 -13.90 3.57 0.67
C LEU A 67 -12.85 4.58 1.13
N TYR A 68 -13.03 5.84 0.74
CA TYR A 68 -12.31 6.98 1.30
C TYR A 68 -13.30 7.77 2.14
N TYR A 69 -13.10 7.82 3.46
CA TYR A 69 -14.00 8.47 4.39
C TYR A 69 -13.33 9.64 5.08
N ASP A 70 -13.98 10.79 5.03
CA ASP A 70 -13.56 11.99 5.78
C ASP A 70 -14.42 12.09 7.04
N ARG A 71 -13.80 11.90 8.20
CA ARG A 71 -14.50 11.90 9.49
C ARG A 71 -14.99 13.28 9.92
N GLU A 72 -14.31 14.32 9.46
CA GLU A 72 -14.68 15.70 9.81
C GLU A 72 -15.88 16.15 9.00
N LEU A 73 -15.84 15.92 7.70
CA LEU A 73 -16.93 16.25 6.79
C LEU A 73 -18.05 15.21 6.79
N LYS A 74 -17.77 14.00 7.31
CA LYS A 74 -18.69 12.85 7.29
C LYS A 74 -19.10 12.46 5.87
N GLU A 75 -18.14 12.54 4.96
CA GLU A 75 -18.32 12.23 3.54
C GLU A 75 -17.59 10.94 3.17
N ALA A 76 -18.29 10.08 2.44
CA ALA A 76 -17.76 8.84 1.93
C ALA A 76 -17.67 8.90 0.40
N THR A 77 -16.50 8.52 -0.13
CA THR A 77 -16.28 8.39 -1.56
C THR A 77 -15.88 6.94 -1.84
N PHE A 78 -16.60 6.30 -2.78
CA PHE A 78 -16.30 4.93 -3.19
C PHE A 78 -15.53 4.96 -4.50
N LEU A 79 -14.46 4.18 -4.56
CA LEU A 79 -13.60 4.06 -5.73
C LEU A 79 -13.41 2.58 -6.05
N PRO A 80 -13.17 2.22 -7.32
CA PRO A 80 -12.72 0.88 -7.64
C PRO A 80 -11.37 0.58 -6.97
N LEU A 81 -11.13 -0.69 -6.62
CA LEU A 81 -9.87 -1.07 -5.97
C LEU A 81 -8.63 -0.71 -6.79
N TRP A 82 -8.73 -0.76 -8.13
CA TRP A 82 -7.59 -0.43 -9.01
C TRP A 82 -7.21 1.05 -9.00
N GLU A 83 -8.00 1.91 -8.36
CA GLU A 83 -7.64 3.33 -8.19
C GLU A 83 -6.56 3.53 -7.11
N THR A 84 -6.38 2.57 -6.20
CA THR A 84 -5.27 2.66 -5.25
C THR A 84 -3.97 2.15 -5.89
N PRO A 85 -2.85 2.91 -5.75
CA PRO A 85 -1.56 2.42 -6.22
C PRO A 85 -1.10 1.11 -5.57
N LEU A 86 -1.67 0.78 -4.41
CA LEU A 86 -1.32 -0.45 -3.70
C LEU A 86 -2.14 -1.65 -4.14
N TRP A 87 -3.02 -1.49 -5.13
CA TRP A 87 -3.88 -2.58 -5.62
C TRP A 87 -3.10 -3.85 -5.93
N PHE A 88 -1.95 -3.71 -6.58
CA PHE A 88 -1.14 -4.87 -6.95
C PHE A 88 -0.61 -5.64 -5.73
N LEU A 89 -0.43 -4.97 -4.58
CA LEU A 89 0.02 -5.62 -3.34
C LEU A 89 -1.07 -6.42 -2.64
N ILE A 90 -2.33 -5.99 -2.76
CA ILE A 90 -3.44 -6.64 -2.05
C ILE A 90 -4.19 -7.64 -2.91
N ARG A 91 -3.77 -7.86 -4.14
CA ARG A 91 -4.32 -8.91 -5.00
C ARG A 91 -4.09 -10.27 -4.39
N GLU A 92 -4.88 -11.26 -4.83
CA GLU A 92 -4.71 -12.64 -4.39
C GLU A 92 -3.28 -13.14 -4.63
N GLU A 93 -2.72 -12.80 -5.78
CA GLU A 93 -1.34 -13.13 -6.15
C GLU A 93 -0.63 -11.91 -6.71
N VAL A 94 0.54 -11.58 -6.13
CA VAL A 94 1.40 -10.53 -6.66
C VAL A 94 2.21 -11.10 -7.83
N ARG A 95 2.12 -10.46 -9.00
CA ARG A 95 2.84 -10.81 -10.21
C ARG A 95 3.63 -9.60 -10.68
N LEU A 96 4.94 -9.69 -10.65
CA LEU A 96 5.82 -8.60 -11.07
C LEU A 96 6.27 -8.75 -12.52
N ASP A 97 5.88 -9.83 -13.19
CA ASP A 97 6.26 -10.14 -14.56
C ASP A 97 5.18 -9.83 -15.59
N GLU A 98 3.91 -9.72 -15.19
CA GLU A 98 2.79 -9.63 -16.14
C GLU A 98 1.93 -8.38 -15.97
N ASN A 99 1.73 -7.91 -14.74
CA ASN A 99 0.69 -6.91 -14.44
C ASN A 99 1.26 -5.54 -14.11
N VAL A 100 2.58 -5.39 -14.17
CA VAL A 100 3.26 -4.14 -13.85
C VAL A 100 4.44 -3.95 -14.78
N ASN A 101 4.80 -2.69 -15.02
CA ASN A 101 6.08 -2.33 -15.66
C ASN A 101 7.10 -2.09 -14.58
N ILE A 102 8.23 -2.77 -14.66
CA ILE A 102 9.36 -2.50 -13.77
C ILE A 102 10.18 -1.38 -14.39
N LEU A 103 10.23 -0.25 -13.69
CA LEU A 103 10.92 0.95 -14.16
C LEU A 103 12.37 0.99 -13.72
N GLY A 104 12.71 0.34 -12.61
CA GLY A 104 14.07 0.28 -12.12
C GLY A 104 14.21 -0.61 -10.92
N ILE A 105 15.41 -1.18 -10.78
CA ILE A 105 15.83 -1.99 -9.63
C ILE A 105 17.15 -1.40 -9.17
N GLU A 106 17.21 -0.92 -7.93
CA GLU A 106 18.42 -0.34 -7.36
C GLU A 106 18.82 -1.13 -6.12
N GLU A 107 20.03 -1.66 -6.14
CA GLU A 107 20.62 -2.32 -4.99
C GLU A 107 21.77 -1.48 -4.46
N ALA A 108 21.73 -1.18 -3.17
CA ALA A 108 22.80 -0.51 -2.46
C ALA A 108 23.02 -1.25 -1.14
N LEU A 109 24.00 -0.85 -0.36
CA LEU A 109 24.36 -1.54 0.89
C LEU A 109 23.16 -1.77 1.79
N GLY A 110 22.67 -3.03 1.81
CA GLY A 110 21.56 -3.43 2.67
C GLY A 110 20.19 -2.89 2.28
N THR A 111 20.03 -2.30 1.09
CA THR A 111 18.76 -1.70 0.62
C THR A 111 18.47 -2.16 -0.80
N LEU A 112 17.19 -2.46 -1.04
CA LEU A 112 16.68 -2.79 -2.37
C LEU A 112 15.49 -1.88 -2.67
N ARG A 113 15.51 -1.21 -3.83
CA ARG A 113 14.43 -0.34 -4.29
C ARG A 113 13.92 -0.86 -5.63
N ILE A 114 12.60 -1.03 -5.74
CA ILE A 114 11.96 -1.45 -6.99
C ILE A 114 10.89 -0.43 -7.33
N SER A 115 11.02 0.18 -8.50
CA SER A 115 10.06 1.15 -9.01
C SER A 115 9.23 0.53 -10.12
N LEU A 116 7.93 0.77 -10.08
CA LEU A 116 7.00 0.16 -11.03
C LEU A 116 5.81 1.09 -11.32
N ASN A 117 5.13 0.83 -12.42
CA ASN A 117 3.84 1.48 -12.72
C ASN A 117 2.87 0.49 -13.36
N ASP A 118 1.63 0.95 -13.53
CA ASP A 118 0.60 0.20 -14.24
C ASP A 118 0.80 0.34 -15.74
N PRO A 119 0.99 -0.77 -16.50
CA PRO A 119 1.15 -0.69 -17.95
C PRO A 119 -0.10 -0.16 -18.68
N ASP A 120 -1.29 -0.29 -18.06
CA ASP A 120 -2.54 0.20 -18.65
C ASP A 120 -2.76 1.69 -18.37
N ALA A 121 -2.04 2.26 -17.41
CA ALA A 121 -2.16 3.67 -17.04
C ALA A 121 -0.79 4.23 -16.62
N PRO A 122 0.21 4.25 -17.52
CA PRO A 122 1.58 4.61 -17.14
C PRO A 122 1.73 6.04 -16.65
N ASP A 123 0.81 6.93 -17.06
CA ASP A 123 0.85 8.34 -16.65
C ASP A 123 0.12 8.59 -15.32
N SER A 124 -0.52 7.57 -14.73
CA SER A 124 -1.24 7.71 -13.45
C SER A 124 -0.30 7.84 -12.25
N GLY A 125 0.98 7.47 -12.42
CA GLY A 125 1.98 7.58 -11.36
C GLY A 125 2.87 6.36 -11.25
N THR A 126 3.77 6.40 -10.27
CA THR A 126 4.72 5.31 -9.99
C THR A 126 4.67 4.92 -8.53
N VAL A 127 5.03 3.66 -8.27
CA VAL A 127 5.20 3.13 -6.91
C VAL A 127 6.62 2.61 -6.79
N THR A 128 7.31 2.99 -5.72
CA THR A 128 8.62 2.44 -5.38
C THR A 128 8.51 1.68 -4.06
N LEU A 129 8.84 0.41 -4.09
CA LEU A 129 8.92 -0.42 -2.89
C LEU A 129 10.36 -0.40 -2.37
N ILE A 130 10.52 -0.20 -1.08
CA ILE A 130 11.83 -0.06 -0.46
C ILE A 130 11.97 -1.10 0.64
N PHE A 131 12.97 -1.95 0.49
CA PHE A 131 13.27 -3.05 1.40
C PHE A 131 14.63 -2.84 2.05
N SER A 132 14.78 -3.28 3.29
CA SER A 132 16.10 -3.67 3.79
C SER A 132 16.35 -5.10 3.29
N ASP A 133 17.61 -5.46 3.13
CA ASP A 133 17.95 -6.77 2.57
C ASP A 133 18.93 -7.52 3.46
N ASN A 134 18.96 -8.85 3.27
CA ASN A 134 19.75 -9.83 3.99
C ASN A 134 19.40 -9.92 5.48
N PRO A 135 18.15 -10.25 5.88
CA PRO A 135 17.05 -10.74 5.05
C PRO A 135 16.19 -9.62 4.45
N LEU A 136 15.40 -9.97 3.44
CA LEU A 136 14.49 -9.06 2.78
C LEU A 136 13.35 -8.68 3.71
N ASN A 137 13.14 -7.37 3.92
CA ASN A 137 12.03 -6.83 4.72
C ASN A 137 11.49 -5.57 4.08
N LEU A 138 10.18 -5.54 3.83
CA LEU A 138 9.52 -4.34 3.34
C LEU A 138 9.53 -3.28 4.45
N ARG A 139 10.10 -2.11 4.14
CA ARG A 139 10.23 -1.01 5.09
C ARG A 139 9.29 0.14 4.79
N LYS A 140 9.14 0.49 3.51
CA LYS A 140 8.34 1.63 3.10
C LYS A 140 8.04 1.56 1.61
N TRP A 141 7.11 2.41 1.18
CA TRP A 141 6.87 2.64 -0.24
C TRP A 141 6.68 4.12 -0.51
N GLU A 142 6.94 4.51 -1.73
CA GLU A 142 6.72 5.86 -2.23
C GLU A 142 5.74 5.79 -3.39
N VAL A 143 4.79 6.71 -3.42
CA VAL A 143 3.87 6.88 -4.54
C VAL A 143 4.10 8.26 -5.12
N THR A 144 4.36 8.33 -6.43
CA THR A 144 4.40 9.60 -7.16
C THR A 144 3.14 9.65 -8.01
N ASP A 145 2.28 10.63 -7.78
CA ASP A 145 1.02 10.75 -8.51
C ASP A 145 1.21 11.45 -9.86
N ALA A 146 0.10 11.58 -10.61
CA ALA A 146 0.12 12.18 -11.96
C ALA A 146 0.58 13.65 -11.94
N GLN A 147 0.44 14.35 -10.81
CA GLN A 147 0.88 15.73 -10.65
C GLN A 147 2.33 15.84 -10.15
N GLY A 148 3.00 14.72 -9.92
CA GLY A 148 4.36 14.68 -9.44
C GLY A 148 4.51 14.81 -7.92
N ILE A 149 3.40 14.79 -7.17
CA ILE A 149 3.45 14.78 -5.71
C ILE A 149 3.88 13.40 -5.24
N GLN A 150 4.92 13.37 -4.42
CA GLN A 150 5.50 12.16 -3.90
C GLN A 150 5.05 11.97 -2.46
N THR A 151 4.50 10.79 -2.14
CA THR A 151 4.06 10.44 -0.79
C THR A 151 4.79 9.18 -0.36
N GLN A 152 5.49 9.27 0.77
CA GLN A 152 6.22 8.14 1.34
C GLN A 152 5.51 7.65 2.60
N VAL A 153 5.27 6.34 2.67
CA VAL A 153 4.71 5.67 3.83
C VAL A 153 5.76 4.73 4.39
N SER A 154 6.13 4.95 5.64
CA SER A 154 7.11 4.12 6.36
C SER A 154 6.39 3.26 7.39
N LEU A 155 6.69 1.97 7.42
CA LEU A 155 6.13 1.02 8.39
C LEU A 155 6.94 1.06 9.69
N VAL A 156 6.22 1.12 10.81
CA VAL A 156 6.82 1.14 12.16
C VAL A 156 6.31 -0.08 12.90
N ASN A 157 7.23 -0.90 13.37
CA ASN A 157 6.95 -2.13 14.12
C ASN A 157 5.95 -3.06 13.41
N PRO A 158 6.19 -3.42 12.14
CA PRO A 158 5.27 -4.28 11.40
C PRO A 158 5.22 -5.68 11.99
N VAL A 159 4.00 -6.24 12.03
CA VAL A 159 3.74 -7.62 12.43
C VAL A 159 3.08 -8.32 11.25
N PHE A 160 3.64 -9.44 10.84
CA PHE A 160 3.17 -10.21 9.70
C PHE A 160 2.60 -11.55 10.17
N GLY A 161 1.55 -12.03 9.48
CA GLY A 161 1.05 -13.38 9.64
C GLY A 161 0.11 -13.61 10.82
N GLU A 162 -0.23 -12.58 11.57
CA GLU A 162 -1.22 -12.71 12.65
C GLU A 162 -2.65 -12.68 12.09
N ALA A 163 -3.56 -13.40 12.74
CA ALA A 163 -4.96 -13.37 12.36
C ALA A 163 -5.55 -11.97 12.55
N VAL A 164 -6.38 -11.56 11.59
CA VAL A 164 -7.05 -10.26 11.60
C VAL A 164 -8.54 -10.47 11.78
N ASP A 165 -9.14 -9.70 12.70
CA ASP A 165 -10.60 -9.69 12.87
C ASP A 165 -11.23 -9.05 11.63
N PRO A 166 -12.13 -9.76 10.90
CA PRO A 166 -12.76 -9.22 9.70
C PRO A 166 -13.55 -7.94 9.94
N GLN A 167 -13.96 -7.67 11.17
CA GLN A 167 -14.71 -6.46 11.53
C GLN A 167 -13.93 -5.19 11.28
N VAL A 168 -12.59 -5.25 11.25
CA VAL A 168 -11.77 -4.05 10.99
C VAL A 168 -11.95 -3.51 9.59
N PHE A 169 -12.46 -4.32 8.66
CA PHE A 169 -12.75 -3.92 7.27
C PHE A 169 -14.22 -3.57 7.04
N ASP A 170 -15.04 -3.67 8.06
CA ASP A 170 -16.45 -3.29 8.01
C ASP A 170 -16.59 -1.79 8.27
N TYR A 171 -17.32 -1.10 7.41
CA TYR A 171 -17.57 0.33 7.55
C TYR A 171 -19.05 0.67 7.72
N SER A 172 -19.90 -0.34 7.94
CA SER A 172 -21.34 -0.13 8.10
C SER A 172 -21.70 0.74 9.32
N ASP A 173 -20.81 0.79 10.32
CA ASP A 173 -20.99 1.57 11.53
C ASP A 173 -20.63 3.06 11.37
N LEU A 174 -20.09 3.47 10.23
CA LEU A 174 -19.76 4.87 9.99
C LEU A 174 -21.03 5.71 9.97
N GLU A 175 -20.96 6.89 10.55
CA GLU A 175 -22.10 7.76 10.77
C GLU A 175 -22.88 8.08 9.51
N VAL A 176 -22.20 8.21 8.37
CA VAL A 176 -22.80 8.48 7.06
C VAL A 176 -23.80 7.39 6.64
N PHE A 177 -23.65 6.14 7.14
CA PHE A 177 -24.50 5.00 6.78
C PHE A 177 -25.57 4.70 7.83
N ASN A 178 -25.54 5.36 8.98
CA ASN A 178 -26.43 5.11 10.13
C ASN A 178 -27.35 6.30 10.40
N LYS A 179 -28.00 6.78 9.34
CA LYS A 179 -29.00 7.85 9.46
C LYS A 179 -30.41 7.30 9.62
#